data_ff23aa05681614eea28b7683f34cd21a
#
_entry.id   ff23aa05681614eea28b7683f34cd21a
#
_cell.length_a   1.000
_cell.length_b   1.000
_cell.length_c   1.000
_cell.angle_alpha   90.00
_cell.angle_beta   90.00
_cell.angle_gamma   90.00
#
_symmetry.space_group_name_H-M   'P 1'
#
loop_
_entity.id
_entity.type
_entity.pdbx_description
1 polymer ?
#
loop_
_entity_poly.entity_id
_entity_poly.type
_entity_poly.pdbx_seq_one_letter_code
_entity_poly.pdbx_strand_id
1 'polypeptide(L)'
;AMGGERPHYGKEYIIPSTFDPRLISVIPLAVAKAAIDTGVARKKIEDFDLYKDQLKQRLDPTVTIMQGVHSYIKKKQKRVVFADGEDENTLKAAIAFKNNGLGIPVLIAKKEIVKKKLKEIGLDEKYNIEIVNSTDSEKRERYAKHLYAKMQRKEGLLERDCDRLVRSDRVVWGT
;
A
#
# COMPACT_ATOMS: atom_id res chain seq x y z
N ALA A 1 -19.64 -7.72 -5.66
CA ALA A 1 -20.29 -6.87 -4.65
C ALA A 1 -21.80 -7.03 -4.78
N MET A 2 -22.42 -7.74 -3.85
CA MET A 2 -23.89 -7.81 -3.77
C MET A 2 -24.36 -6.52 -3.10
N GLY A 3 -24.94 -5.61 -3.88
CA GLY A 3 -25.55 -4.38 -3.42
C GLY A 3 -26.93 -4.67 -2.82
N GLY A 4 -26.95 -4.95 -1.52
CA GLY A 4 -28.16 -5.10 -0.73
C GLY A 4 -27.87 -4.82 0.73
N GLU A 5 -28.88 -4.48 1.53
CA GLU A 5 -28.73 -4.36 2.97
C GLU A 5 -28.10 -5.62 3.56
N ARG A 6 -27.14 -5.45 4.46
CA ARG A 6 -26.50 -6.59 5.13
C ARG A 6 -27.55 -7.29 5.98
N PRO A 7 -27.83 -8.59 5.75
CA PRO A 7 -28.77 -9.31 6.57
C PRO A 7 -28.29 -9.36 8.02
N HIS A 8 -29.20 -9.06 8.94
CA HIS A 8 -28.97 -9.14 10.37
C HIS A 8 -29.52 -10.44 10.93
N TYR A 9 -28.84 -11.00 11.94
CA TYR A 9 -29.33 -12.17 12.64
C TYR A 9 -30.73 -11.92 13.20
N GLY A 10 -31.66 -12.84 12.93
CA GLY A 10 -33.06 -12.74 13.36
C GLY A 10 -33.85 -13.95 12.90
N LYS A 11 -35.17 -13.91 13.11
CA LYS A 11 -36.07 -15.02 12.74
C LYS A 11 -36.00 -15.42 11.28
N GLU A 12 -35.77 -14.45 10.39
CA GLU A 12 -35.69 -14.64 8.94
C GLU A 12 -34.25 -14.93 8.44
N TYR A 13 -33.26 -14.75 9.30
CA TYR A 13 -31.85 -14.97 8.95
C TYR A 13 -31.08 -15.59 10.11
N ILE A 14 -31.23 -16.89 10.28
CA ILE A 14 -30.61 -17.66 11.36
C ILE A 14 -29.30 -18.27 10.89
N ILE A 15 -29.20 -18.73 9.64
CA ILE A 15 -28.04 -19.38 9.07
C ILE A 15 -27.40 -18.42 8.05
N PRO A 16 -26.11 -18.09 8.19
CA PRO A 16 -25.43 -17.23 7.23
C PRO A 16 -25.34 -17.92 5.86
N SER A 17 -25.30 -17.11 4.79
CA SER A 17 -25.10 -17.61 3.43
C SER A 17 -23.80 -18.42 3.34
N THR A 18 -23.86 -19.58 2.69
CA THR A 18 -22.68 -20.43 2.44
C THR A 18 -21.59 -19.72 1.64
N PHE A 19 -21.93 -18.65 0.94
CA PHE A 19 -20.99 -17.79 0.20
C PHE A 19 -20.36 -16.67 1.04
N ASP A 20 -20.66 -16.61 2.34
CA ASP A 20 -19.99 -15.62 3.21
C ASP A 20 -18.51 -15.99 3.39
N PRO A 21 -17.56 -15.14 2.87
CA PRO A 21 -16.14 -15.45 2.91
C PRO A 21 -15.56 -15.57 4.33
N ARG A 22 -16.27 -15.08 5.34
CA ARG A 22 -15.84 -15.15 6.74
C ARG A 22 -15.94 -16.58 7.27
N LEU A 23 -16.86 -17.39 6.77
CA LEU A 23 -17.16 -18.73 7.29
C LEU A 23 -15.94 -19.65 7.20
N ILE A 24 -15.17 -19.56 6.11
CA ILE A 24 -14.02 -20.46 5.90
C ILE A 24 -12.92 -20.29 6.96
N SER A 25 -12.83 -19.12 7.57
CA SER A 25 -11.80 -18.83 8.58
C SER A 25 -12.32 -18.91 10.02
N VAL A 26 -13.62 -18.72 10.23
CA VAL A 26 -14.22 -18.67 11.57
C VAL A 26 -14.67 -20.06 12.01
N ILE A 27 -15.45 -20.75 11.17
CA ILE A 27 -16.02 -22.06 11.54
C ILE A 27 -14.95 -23.14 11.71
N PRO A 28 -14.05 -23.40 10.75
CA PRO A 28 -13.02 -24.42 10.92
C PRO A 28 -12.10 -24.16 12.13
N LEU A 29 -11.82 -22.86 12.40
CA LEU A 29 -11.02 -22.51 13.57
C LEU A 29 -11.71 -22.87 14.89
N ALA A 30 -13.01 -22.57 15.00
CA ALA A 30 -13.80 -22.90 16.19
C ALA A 30 -13.91 -24.42 16.38
N VAL A 31 -14.18 -25.15 15.30
CA VAL A 31 -14.25 -26.63 15.31
C VAL A 31 -12.91 -27.24 15.71
N ALA A 32 -11.80 -26.75 15.16
CA ALA A 32 -10.46 -27.23 15.47
C ALA A 32 -10.11 -27.00 16.95
N LYS A 33 -10.46 -25.84 17.51
CA LYS A 33 -10.29 -25.55 18.95
C LYS A 33 -11.09 -26.53 19.80
N ALA A 34 -12.38 -26.68 19.51
CA ALA A 34 -13.25 -27.60 20.25
C ALA A 34 -12.74 -29.04 20.18
N ALA A 35 -12.24 -29.49 19.03
CA ALA A 35 -11.68 -30.83 18.88
C ALA A 35 -10.41 -31.04 19.73
N ILE A 36 -9.57 -30.04 19.88
CA ILE A 36 -8.39 -30.08 20.74
C ILE A 36 -8.80 -30.06 22.19
N ASP A 37 -9.73 -29.21 22.58
CA ASP A 37 -10.19 -29.06 23.97
C ASP A 37 -10.89 -30.36 24.48
N THR A 38 -11.61 -31.06 23.60
CA THR A 38 -12.29 -32.31 23.90
C THR A 38 -11.39 -33.56 23.74
N GLY A 39 -10.15 -33.40 23.30
CA GLY A 39 -9.19 -34.48 23.15
C GLY A 39 -9.42 -35.41 21.95
N VAL A 40 -10.36 -35.09 21.04
CA VAL A 40 -10.65 -35.90 19.84
C VAL A 40 -9.78 -35.54 18.64
N ALA A 41 -9.01 -34.45 18.73
CA ALA A 41 -8.13 -34.01 17.66
C ALA A 41 -6.99 -35.00 17.40
N ARG A 42 -6.83 -35.47 16.16
CA ARG A 42 -5.72 -36.36 15.75
C ARG A 42 -4.39 -35.63 15.61
N LYS A 43 -4.43 -34.33 15.35
CA LYS A 43 -3.27 -33.44 15.24
C LYS A 43 -3.52 -32.16 16.04
N LYS A 44 -2.49 -31.76 16.80
CA LYS A 44 -2.53 -30.47 17.49
C LYS A 44 -2.17 -29.35 16.52
N ILE A 45 -2.80 -28.21 16.68
CA ILE A 45 -2.47 -26.96 15.97
C ILE A 45 -1.68 -26.13 16.95
N GLU A 46 -0.40 -25.87 16.66
CA GLU A 46 0.49 -25.09 17.52
C GLU A 46 0.24 -23.59 17.41
N ASP A 47 -0.07 -23.11 16.20
CA ASP A 47 -0.32 -21.70 15.90
C ASP A 47 -1.68 -21.55 15.21
N PHE A 48 -2.66 -21.01 15.93
CA PHE A 48 -4.01 -20.78 15.43
C PHE A 48 -4.10 -19.59 14.48
N ASP A 49 -3.21 -18.60 14.60
CA ASP A 49 -3.19 -17.46 13.71
C ASP A 49 -2.65 -17.86 12.34
N LEU A 50 -1.59 -18.65 12.32
CA LEU A 50 -1.08 -19.26 11.09
C LEU A 50 -2.14 -20.15 10.42
N TYR A 51 -2.84 -20.97 11.20
CA TYR A 51 -3.90 -21.84 10.68
C TYR A 51 -5.07 -21.03 10.09
N LYS A 52 -5.48 -19.94 10.73
CA LYS A 52 -6.50 -19.01 10.24
C LYS A 52 -6.10 -18.37 8.91
N ASP A 53 -4.83 -17.99 8.77
CA ASP A 53 -4.31 -17.40 7.53
C ASP A 53 -4.26 -18.45 6.41
N GLN A 54 -3.88 -19.69 6.70
CA GLN A 54 -3.96 -20.79 5.73
C GLN A 54 -5.39 -21.05 5.25
N LEU A 55 -6.39 -20.94 6.13
CA LEU A 55 -7.80 -21.08 5.76
C LEU A 55 -8.27 -19.94 4.84
N LYS A 56 -7.87 -18.69 5.12
CA LYS A 56 -8.17 -17.57 4.25
C LYS A 56 -7.53 -17.71 2.86
N GLN A 57 -6.34 -18.25 2.79
CA GLN A 57 -5.63 -18.48 1.53
C GLN A 57 -6.36 -19.44 0.59
N ARG A 58 -7.20 -20.33 1.11
CA ARG A 58 -8.01 -21.24 0.28
C ARG A 58 -9.09 -20.52 -0.54
N LEU A 59 -9.53 -19.33 -0.10
CA LEU A 59 -10.48 -18.50 -0.84
C LEU A 59 -9.81 -17.69 -1.96
N ASP A 60 -8.60 -17.25 -1.71
CA ASP A 60 -7.85 -16.41 -2.66
C ASP A 60 -6.37 -16.79 -2.67
N PRO A 61 -5.95 -17.58 -3.66
CA PRO A 61 -4.53 -17.95 -3.83
C PRO A 61 -3.60 -16.76 -3.98
N THR A 62 -4.11 -15.61 -4.44
CA THR A 62 -3.35 -14.36 -4.60
C THR A 62 -2.82 -13.85 -3.27
N VAL A 63 -3.58 -14.07 -2.18
CA VAL A 63 -3.19 -13.67 -0.82
C VAL A 63 -1.86 -14.31 -0.42
N THR A 64 -1.64 -15.58 -0.75
CA THR A 64 -0.39 -16.29 -0.43
C THR A 64 0.81 -15.67 -1.15
N ILE A 65 0.65 -15.38 -2.45
CA ILE A 65 1.68 -14.74 -3.26
C ILE A 65 1.99 -13.36 -2.70
N MET A 66 0.95 -12.57 -2.40
CA MET A 66 1.10 -11.22 -1.85
C MET A 66 1.76 -11.22 -0.46
N GLN A 67 1.45 -12.18 0.40
CA GLN A 67 2.12 -12.34 1.71
C GLN A 67 3.61 -12.65 1.54
N GLY A 68 3.96 -13.52 0.59
CA GLY A 68 5.36 -13.80 0.24
C GLY A 68 6.09 -12.55 -0.23
N VAL A 69 5.48 -11.77 -1.12
CA VAL A 69 6.00 -10.49 -1.61
C VAL A 69 6.15 -9.48 -0.47
N HIS A 70 5.12 -9.33 0.37
CA HIS A 70 5.17 -8.41 1.52
C HIS A 70 6.28 -8.80 2.52
N SER A 71 6.45 -10.08 2.80
CA SER A 71 7.50 -10.57 3.69
C SER A 71 8.90 -10.30 3.15
N TYR A 72 9.08 -10.45 1.83
CA TYR A 72 10.33 -10.11 1.15
C TYR A 72 10.62 -8.62 1.18
N ILE A 73 9.62 -7.79 0.86
CA ILE A 73 9.74 -6.33 0.83
C ILE A 73 10.07 -5.78 2.23
N LYS A 74 9.43 -6.29 3.28
CA LYS A 74 9.70 -5.87 4.67
C LYS A 74 11.15 -6.10 5.08
N LYS A 75 11.81 -7.14 4.55
CA LYS A 75 13.23 -7.42 4.82
C LYS A 75 14.18 -6.51 4.06
N LYS A 76 13.75 -5.97 2.91
CA LYS A 76 14.56 -5.11 2.03
C LYS A 76 13.80 -3.83 1.68
N GLN A 77 13.54 -3.02 2.68
CA GLN A 77 12.83 -1.75 2.49
C GLN A 77 13.55 -0.87 1.46
N LYS A 78 12.81 -0.45 0.46
CA LYS A 78 13.27 0.47 -0.59
C LYS A 78 12.64 1.85 -0.42
N ARG A 79 13.35 2.87 -0.88
CA ARG A 79 12.77 4.20 -1.06
C ARG A 79 11.93 4.20 -2.34
N VAL A 80 10.68 4.62 -2.23
CA VAL A 80 9.74 4.69 -3.36
C VAL A 80 9.24 6.12 -3.50
N VAL A 81 9.41 6.66 -4.70
CA VAL A 81 9.00 8.03 -5.02
C VAL A 81 7.54 8.05 -5.45
N PHE A 82 6.77 8.94 -4.86
CA PHE A 82 5.39 9.26 -5.20
C PHE A 82 5.38 10.66 -5.85
N ALA A 83 5.26 10.71 -7.17
CA ALA A 83 5.43 11.93 -7.96
C ALA A 83 4.39 13.01 -7.66
N ASP A 84 3.11 12.61 -7.50
CA ASP A 84 2.00 13.53 -7.22
C ASP A 84 1.68 13.62 -5.72
N GLY A 85 2.69 13.95 -4.91
CA GLY A 85 2.57 14.00 -3.45
C GLY A 85 1.57 15.03 -2.92
N GLU A 86 1.06 15.93 -3.77
CA GLU A 86 -0.01 16.88 -3.43
C GLU A 86 -1.41 16.32 -3.71
N ASP A 87 -1.54 15.20 -4.43
CA ASP A 87 -2.83 14.52 -4.57
C ASP A 87 -3.22 13.77 -3.29
N GLU A 88 -4.50 13.84 -2.93
CA GLU A 88 -5.00 13.25 -1.68
C GLU A 88 -4.90 11.71 -1.69
N ASN A 89 -5.21 11.08 -2.83
CA ASN A 89 -5.14 9.62 -2.95
C ASN A 89 -3.70 9.13 -2.91
N THR A 90 -2.78 9.85 -3.58
CA THR A 90 -1.34 9.58 -3.55
C THR A 90 -0.78 9.73 -2.13
N LEU A 91 -1.21 10.75 -1.40
CA LEU A 91 -0.81 10.96 -0.01
C LEU A 91 -1.31 9.82 0.89
N LYS A 92 -2.59 9.41 0.76
CA LYS A 92 -3.16 8.27 1.48
C LYS A 92 -2.44 6.96 1.14
N ALA A 93 -2.10 6.75 -0.13
CA ALA A 93 -1.34 5.58 -0.57
C ALA A 93 0.08 5.56 0.03
N ALA A 94 0.78 6.69 0.06
CA ALA A 94 2.11 6.80 0.68
C ALA A 94 2.07 6.54 2.18
N ILE A 95 1.03 7.02 2.88
CA ILE A 95 0.79 6.76 4.29
C ILE A 95 0.54 5.26 4.52
N ALA A 96 -0.34 4.63 3.74
CA ALA A 96 -0.63 3.21 3.83
C ALA A 96 0.62 2.36 3.53
N PHE A 97 1.41 2.75 2.53
CA PHE A 97 2.69 2.11 2.18
C PHE A 97 3.66 2.10 3.36
N LYS A 98 3.81 3.24 4.03
CA LYS A 98 4.66 3.37 5.22
C LYS A 98 4.14 2.55 6.39
N ASN A 99 2.83 2.65 6.70
CA ASN A 99 2.21 1.96 7.84
C ASN A 99 2.27 0.43 7.70
N ASN A 100 2.16 -0.07 6.48
CA ASN A 100 2.31 -1.49 6.18
C ASN A 100 3.78 -1.96 6.18
N GLY A 101 4.74 -1.06 6.40
CA GLY A 101 6.16 -1.40 6.43
C GLY A 101 6.71 -1.85 5.08
N LEU A 102 6.11 -1.42 3.96
CA LEU A 102 6.50 -1.82 2.61
C LEU A 102 7.74 -1.07 2.11
N GLY A 103 8.08 0.05 2.73
CA GLY A 103 9.27 0.82 2.39
C GLY A 103 9.22 2.25 2.91
N ILE A 104 10.10 3.08 2.39
CA ILE A 104 10.23 4.50 2.76
C ILE A 104 9.63 5.33 1.63
N PRO A 105 8.45 5.93 1.82
CA PRO A 105 7.85 6.80 0.81
C PRO A 105 8.57 8.15 0.76
N VAL A 106 8.82 8.63 -0.45
CA VAL A 106 9.35 9.97 -0.74
C VAL A 106 8.32 10.69 -1.59
N LEU A 107 7.77 11.79 -1.10
CA LEU A 107 6.78 12.59 -1.82
C LEU A 107 7.46 13.72 -2.58
N ILE A 108 7.13 13.88 -3.86
CA ILE A 108 7.48 15.08 -4.62
C ILE A 108 6.33 16.07 -4.49
N ALA A 109 6.52 17.10 -3.68
CA ALA A 109 5.45 18.04 -3.35
C ALA A 109 5.99 19.29 -2.66
N LYS A 110 5.16 20.32 -2.56
CA LYS A 110 5.40 21.48 -1.69
C LYS A 110 5.06 21.12 -0.25
N LYS A 111 6.00 21.34 0.67
CA LYS A 111 5.84 20.98 2.10
C LYS A 111 4.60 21.57 2.73
N GLU A 112 4.26 22.81 2.39
CA GLU A 112 3.13 23.54 2.95
C GLU A 112 1.79 22.88 2.57
N ILE A 113 1.67 22.44 1.30
CA ILE A 113 0.46 21.78 0.80
C ILE A 113 0.27 20.42 1.46
N VAL A 114 1.33 19.64 1.56
CA VAL A 114 1.27 18.31 2.20
C VAL A 114 0.91 18.44 3.68
N LYS A 115 1.52 19.37 4.41
CA LYS A 115 1.21 19.62 5.81
C LYS A 115 -0.25 20.02 6.02
N LYS A 116 -0.80 20.88 5.16
CA LYS A 116 -2.21 21.26 5.21
C LYS A 116 -3.11 20.05 5.02
N LYS A 117 -2.85 19.22 3.99
CA LYS A 117 -3.64 18.01 3.72
C LYS A 117 -3.51 16.94 4.79
N LEU A 118 -2.34 16.77 5.40
CA LEU A 118 -2.17 15.86 6.54
C LEU A 118 -3.08 16.28 7.72
N LYS A 119 -3.17 17.59 8.02
CA LYS A 119 -4.08 18.10 9.06
C LYS A 119 -5.55 17.87 8.71
N GLU A 120 -5.94 18.05 7.45
CA GLU A 120 -7.30 17.78 6.97
C GLU A 120 -7.71 16.31 7.11
N ILE A 121 -6.75 15.38 6.98
CA ILE A 121 -6.95 13.93 7.16
C ILE A 121 -6.88 13.52 8.65
N GLY A 122 -6.59 14.46 9.57
CA GLY A 122 -6.48 14.19 11.00
C GLY A 122 -5.15 13.56 11.44
N LEU A 123 -4.12 13.67 10.59
CA LEU A 123 -2.77 13.23 10.91
C LEU A 123 -1.92 14.42 11.32
N ASP A 124 -1.31 14.33 12.51
CA ASP A 124 -0.41 15.34 13.04
C ASP A 124 0.88 15.46 12.21
N GLU A 125 1.58 16.60 12.35
CA GLU A 125 2.92 16.89 11.77
C GLU A 125 4.00 15.86 12.15
N LYS A 126 3.72 15.00 13.13
CA LYS A 126 4.58 13.87 13.54
C LYS A 126 4.67 12.76 12.50
N TYR A 127 3.85 12.80 11.45
CA TYR A 127 3.95 11.85 10.36
C TYR A 127 5.17 12.19 9.50
N ASN A 128 6.32 11.62 9.89
CA ASN A 128 7.61 11.86 9.24
C ASN A 128 7.66 11.14 7.87
N ILE A 129 7.16 11.80 6.83
CA ILE A 129 7.35 11.40 5.42
C ILE A 129 8.39 12.34 4.80
N GLU A 130 9.34 11.78 4.08
CA GLU A 130 10.31 12.56 3.32
C GLU A 130 9.60 13.31 2.19
N ILE A 131 9.72 14.63 2.17
CA ILE A 131 9.12 15.48 1.14
C ILE A 131 10.25 16.20 0.42
N VAL A 132 10.27 16.04 -0.89
CA VAL A 132 11.24 16.69 -1.78
C VAL A 132 10.50 17.69 -2.65
N ASN A 133 11.01 18.94 -2.67
CA ASN A 133 10.41 19.99 -3.47
C ASN A 133 11.03 20.00 -4.87
N SER A 134 10.19 19.83 -5.91
CA SER A 134 10.62 19.87 -7.32
C SER A 134 11.13 21.26 -7.79
N THR A 135 10.94 22.30 -6.98
CA THR A 135 11.44 23.66 -7.30
C THR A 135 12.86 23.93 -6.77
N ASP A 136 13.51 22.93 -6.16
CA ASP A 136 14.88 23.04 -5.69
C ASP A 136 15.84 23.26 -6.87
N SER A 137 16.48 24.45 -6.90
CA SER A 137 17.24 24.92 -8.05
C SER A 137 18.48 24.10 -8.35
N GLU A 138 19.22 23.66 -7.33
CA GLU A 138 20.47 22.90 -7.52
C GLU A 138 20.22 21.51 -8.11
N LYS A 139 19.22 20.82 -7.58
CA LYS A 139 18.84 19.50 -8.09
C LYS A 139 18.24 19.58 -9.49
N ARG A 140 17.47 20.62 -9.76
CA ARG A 140 16.83 20.84 -11.08
C ARG A 140 17.86 20.91 -12.19
N GLU A 141 18.90 21.73 -12.04
CA GLU A 141 19.92 21.88 -13.06
C GLU A 141 20.65 20.56 -13.35
N ARG A 142 21.00 19.82 -12.30
CA ARG A 142 21.62 18.50 -12.42
C ARG A 142 20.74 17.51 -13.15
N TYR A 143 19.44 17.48 -12.84
CA TYR A 143 18.49 16.57 -13.46
C TYR A 143 18.20 16.94 -14.92
N ALA A 144 18.09 18.25 -15.23
CA ALA A 144 17.93 18.72 -16.59
C ALA A 144 19.11 18.32 -17.49
N LYS A 145 20.35 18.49 -17.00
CA LYS A 145 21.57 18.04 -17.71
C LYS A 145 21.58 16.52 -17.92
N HIS A 146 21.18 15.75 -16.90
CA HIS A 146 21.12 14.29 -17.01
C HIS A 146 20.06 13.85 -18.03
N LEU A 147 18.87 14.43 -17.98
CA LEU A 147 17.82 14.18 -18.95
C LEU A 147 18.26 14.51 -20.38
N TYR A 148 18.87 15.67 -20.56
CA TYR A 148 19.41 16.10 -21.86
C TYR A 148 20.43 15.10 -22.39
N ALA A 149 21.40 14.66 -21.58
CA ALA A 149 22.41 13.70 -22.00
C ALA A 149 21.82 12.38 -22.48
N LYS A 150 20.67 11.94 -21.87
CA LYS A 150 19.97 10.70 -22.27
C LYS A 150 19.07 10.86 -23.48
N MET A 151 18.37 11.99 -23.63
CA MET A 151 17.25 12.15 -24.55
C MET A 151 17.60 12.93 -25.83
N GLN A 152 18.68 13.73 -25.84
CA GLN A 152 19.07 14.55 -27.00
C GLN A 152 19.17 13.76 -28.30
N ARG A 153 19.69 12.54 -28.26
CA ARG A 153 19.86 11.68 -29.45
C ARG A 153 18.66 10.78 -29.74
N LYS A 154 17.79 10.55 -28.75
CA LYS A 154 16.63 9.68 -28.90
C LYS A 154 15.39 10.44 -29.34
N GLU A 155 15.13 11.59 -28.71
CA GLU A 155 13.92 12.39 -28.92
C GLU A 155 14.21 13.80 -29.46
N GLY A 156 15.48 14.16 -29.67
CA GLY A 156 15.86 15.46 -30.17
C GLY A 156 15.57 16.62 -29.22
N LEU A 157 15.45 16.35 -27.91
CA LEU A 157 15.16 17.37 -26.92
C LEU A 157 16.32 18.35 -26.78
N LEU A 158 16.00 19.63 -26.70
CA LEU A 158 16.97 20.68 -26.39
C LEU A 158 17.15 20.80 -24.87
N GLU A 159 18.28 21.34 -24.44
CA GLU A 159 18.55 21.54 -23.01
C GLU A 159 17.48 22.38 -22.30
N ARG A 160 16.97 23.43 -22.97
CA ARG A 160 15.87 24.25 -22.47
C ARG A 160 14.57 23.46 -22.30
N ASP A 161 14.31 22.47 -23.16
CA ASP A 161 13.11 21.63 -23.06
C ASP A 161 13.23 20.66 -21.89
N CYS A 162 14.42 20.14 -21.67
CA CYS A 162 14.73 19.31 -20.51
C CYS A 162 14.58 20.09 -19.17
N ASP A 163 15.07 21.34 -19.11
CA ASP A 163 14.87 22.18 -17.93
C ASP A 163 13.38 22.47 -17.69
N ARG A 164 12.62 22.73 -18.74
CA ARG A 164 11.17 22.93 -18.64
C ARG A 164 10.47 21.68 -18.14
N LEU A 165 10.77 20.51 -18.68
CA LEU A 165 10.19 19.22 -18.28
C LEU A 165 10.46 18.92 -16.82
N VAL A 166 11.71 18.99 -16.39
CA VAL A 166 12.09 18.76 -14.98
C VAL A 166 11.39 19.74 -14.04
N ARG A 167 11.12 20.97 -14.49
CA ARG A 167 10.42 21.99 -13.69
C ARG A 167 8.91 21.76 -13.60
N SER A 168 8.26 21.35 -14.71
CA SER A 168 6.80 21.28 -14.82
C SER A 168 6.25 19.89 -14.52
N ASP A 169 7.01 18.84 -14.79
CA ASP A 169 6.57 17.46 -14.66
C ASP A 169 7.26 16.78 -13.47
N ARG A 170 6.45 16.46 -12.46
CA ARG A 170 6.94 15.82 -11.24
C ARG A 170 7.36 14.37 -11.45
N VAL A 171 6.80 13.69 -12.44
CA VAL A 171 7.20 12.32 -12.80
C VAL A 171 8.61 12.35 -13.38
N VAL A 172 8.85 13.25 -14.33
CA VAL A 172 10.20 13.45 -14.91
C VAL A 172 11.22 13.86 -13.85
N TRP A 173 10.80 14.69 -12.88
CA TRP A 173 11.67 15.09 -11.79
C TRP A 173 12.02 13.93 -10.84
N GLY A 174 11.11 12.96 -10.68
CA GLY A 174 11.23 11.83 -9.75
C GLY A 174 11.95 10.61 -10.31
N THR A 175 12.17 10.55 -11.63
CA THR A 175 12.87 9.45 -12.32
C THR A 175 14.35 9.73 -12.47
#